data_a12edb88add098b91d2dc752b1504bf7
#
_entry.id   a12edb88add098b91d2dc752b1504bf7
#
_cell.length_a   1.000
_cell.length_b   1.000
_cell.length_c   1.000
_cell.angle_alpha   90.00
_cell.angle_beta   90.00
_cell.angle_gamma   90.00
#
_symmetry.space_group_name_H-M   'P 1'
#
loop_
_entity.id
_entity.type
_entity.pdbx_description
1 polymer ?
#
loop_
_entity_poly.entity_id
_entity_poly.type
_entity_poly.pdbx_seq_one_letter_code
_entity_poly.pdbx_strand_id
1 'polypeptide(L)'
;MQTQLNRRHFLLGAEAIVVAGFLNRAYAHVSPGDVAGDESYWKSIRDAYGHDPTILNLNNGGVAPAPSSVLDAEIEAIRYSNQLPSYRMWHDLEPKIEDVRTRLARMWGADPECIAITRNASESLQIAQFGIDLAPGDEVLTTSQDYPRMITAWQQRGRREKIVFKQLDFAVPVNNSADLVHLFEQGITPRTRVIHVSQVGFMTGQRFPVREICAVARERGIISIVDGAHAFAHVPFQFSDIDCDFYGASLHKWLSAPIGTGMLYVRKDRIEKHWALMAAPPSMDKNIRKYEEIGTHPAAMHNATLQALEFHEQIGAERKFARLCYLKNRWAERLAKVPGAKVLVSLDPAQSGAFGTIHFDTIEPGKLGDALLSKYNIFVTPITAPFLNGIRVSANVYTSTAEIDRFCGAVEATVPRA
;
A
#
# COMPACT_ATOMS: atom_id res chain seq x y z
N MET A 1 -21.28 -39.23 7.12
CA MET A 1 -19.81 -39.09 7.07
C MET A 1 -19.48 -37.66 7.49
N GLN A 2 -19.29 -37.47 8.79
CA GLN A 2 -18.83 -36.21 9.34
C GLN A 2 -17.34 -36.07 8.99
N THR A 3 -17.02 -35.16 8.10
CA THR A 3 -15.66 -34.79 7.79
C THR A 3 -15.03 -34.13 9.02
N GLN A 4 -14.11 -34.82 9.65
CA GLN A 4 -13.15 -34.27 10.60
C GLN A 4 -12.29 -33.23 9.85
N LEU A 5 -12.82 -32.03 9.62
CA LEU A 5 -12.06 -30.89 9.13
C LEU A 5 -11.33 -30.26 10.33
N ASN A 6 -10.15 -30.79 10.49
CA ASN A 6 -8.91 -30.11 10.84
C ASN A 6 -8.92 -29.10 12.01
N ARG A 7 -9.05 -29.63 13.21
CA ARG A 7 -8.44 -29.03 14.42
C ARG A 7 -6.96 -28.62 14.21
N ARG A 8 -6.25 -29.26 13.28
CA ARG A 8 -4.84 -28.92 12.96
C ARG A 8 -4.67 -27.54 12.32
N HIS A 9 -5.54 -27.13 11.39
CA HIS A 9 -5.41 -25.79 10.75
C HIS A 9 -5.86 -24.67 11.69
N PHE A 10 -6.89 -24.91 12.49
CA PHE A 10 -7.29 -23.96 13.55
C PHE A 10 -6.18 -23.78 14.61
N LEU A 11 -5.49 -24.85 14.97
CA LEU A 11 -4.35 -24.80 15.89
C LEU A 11 -3.16 -24.07 15.28
N LEU A 12 -2.84 -24.25 13.99
CA LEU A 12 -1.75 -23.56 13.31
C LEU A 12 -1.99 -22.04 13.19
N GLY A 13 -3.21 -21.61 12.91
CA GLY A 13 -3.57 -20.18 12.89
C GLY A 13 -3.53 -19.56 14.28
N ALA A 14 -4.07 -20.25 15.28
CA ALA A 14 -3.99 -19.83 16.69
C ALA A 14 -2.55 -19.86 17.23
N GLU A 15 -1.73 -20.83 16.83
CA GLU A 15 -0.31 -20.91 17.17
C GLU A 15 0.49 -19.76 16.58
N ALA A 16 0.25 -19.35 15.33
CA ALA A 16 0.94 -18.22 14.71
C ALA A 16 0.62 -16.89 15.43
N ILE A 17 -0.63 -16.68 15.83
CA ILE A 17 -1.06 -15.51 16.60
C ILE A 17 -0.44 -15.53 18.01
N VAL A 18 -0.42 -16.69 18.67
CA VAL A 18 0.18 -16.86 20.00
C VAL A 18 1.70 -16.68 19.94
N VAL A 19 2.37 -17.22 18.92
CA VAL A 19 3.83 -17.07 18.72
C VAL A 19 4.20 -15.61 18.45
N ALA A 20 3.48 -14.89 17.59
CA ALA A 20 3.74 -13.48 17.33
C ALA A 20 3.51 -12.61 18.58
N GLY A 21 2.47 -12.89 19.36
CA GLY A 21 2.21 -12.21 20.64
C GLY A 21 3.27 -12.50 21.70
N PHE A 22 3.82 -13.73 21.76
CA PHE A 22 4.92 -14.10 22.65
C PHE A 22 6.22 -13.40 22.23
N LEU A 23 6.54 -13.40 20.93
CA LEU A 23 7.70 -12.71 20.38
C LEU A 23 7.63 -11.19 20.65
N ASN A 24 6.46 -10.59 20.50
CA ASN A 24 6.30 -9.17 20.81
C ASN A 24 6.63 -8.85 22.27
N ARG A 25 6.26 -9.70 23.21
CA ARG A 25 6.63 -9.55 24.64
C ARG A 25 8.12 -9.80 24.88
N ALA A 26 8.70 -10.83 24.27
CA ALA A 26 10.11 -11.18 24.42
C ALA A 26 11.04 -10.08 23.84
N TYR A 27 10.63 -9.45 22.75
CA TYR A 27 11.39 -8.38 22.07
C TYR A 27 10.89 -6.96 22.37
N ALA A 28 10.02 -6.77 23.36
CA ALA A 28 9.44 -5.47 23.68
C ALA A 28 10.51 -4.40 24.03
N HIS A 29 11.66 -4.83 24.52
CA HIS A 29 12.77 -3.96 24.94
C HIS A 29 13.88 -3.84 23.88
N VAL A 30 13.78 -4.54 22.75
CA VAL A 30 14.78 -4.52 21.68
C VAL A 30 14.39 -3.46 20.65
N SER A 31 15.36 -2.65 20.22
CA SER A 31 15.07 -1.58 19.24
C SER A 31 14.60 -2.17 17.91
N PRO A 32 13.73 -1.48 17.14
CA PRO A 32 13.33 -1.92 15.80
C PRO A 32 14.51 -2.19 14.86
N GLY A 33 15.58 -1.38 14.96
CA GLY A 33 16.80 -1.55 14.16
C GLY A 33 17.58 -2.82 14.48
N ASP A 34 17.69 -3.17 15.76
CA ASP A 34 18.41 -4.37 16.19
C ASP A 34 17.67 -5.66 15.78
N VAL A 35 16.32 -5.63 15.81
CA VAL A 35 15.50 -6.77 15.35
C VAL A 35 15.50 -6.90 13.82
N ALA A 36 15.74 -5.81 13.08
CA ALA A 36 15.62 -5.81 11.61
C ALA A 36 16.48 -6.88 10.92
N GLY A 37 17.67 -7.20 11.47
CA GLY A 37 18.59 -8.22 10.97
C GLY A 37 18.45 -9.60 11.63
N ASP A 38 17.61 -9.77 12.64
CA ASP A 38 17.47 -11.03 13.39
C ASP A 38 16.62 -12.05 12.62
N GLU A 39 17.26 -12.91 11.84
CA GLU A 39 16.59 -13.94 11.04
C GLU A 39 15.81 -14.95 11.90
N SER A 40 16.16 -15.16 13.19
CA SER A 40 15.45 -16.06 14.08
C SER A 40 14.07 -15.51 14.43
N TYR A 41 13.98 -14.20 14.70
CA TYR A 41 12.72 -13.49 14.90
C TYR A 41 11.85 -13.52 13.62
N TRP A 42 12.42 -13.14 12.48
CA TRP A 42 11.68 -13.05 11.23
C TRP A 42 11.31 -14.41 10.65
N LYS A 43 12.01 -15.49 11.02
CA LYS A 43 11.59 -16.85 10.67
C LYS A 43 10.21 -17.20 11.23
N SER A 44 9.92 -16.83 12.47
CA SER A 44 8.61 -17.07 13.07
C SER A 44 7.49 -16.30 12.36
N ILE A 45 7.78 -15.07 11.90
CA ILE A 45 6.84 -14.29 11.10
C ILE A 45 6.65 -14.93 9.71
N ARG A 46 7.73 -15.41 9.08
CA ARG A 46 7.68 -16.12 7.78
C ARG A 46 6.83 -17.37 7.85
N ASP A 47 6.97 -18.17 8.91
CA ASP A 47 6.25 -19.43 9.09
C ASP A 47 4.73 -19.24 9.18
N ALA A 48 4.25 -18.01 9.41
CA ALA A 48 2.83 -17.65 9.36
C ALA A 48 2.27 -17.50 7.92
N TYR A 49 3.14 -17.47 6.89
CA TYR A 49 2.73 -17.29 5.48
C TYR A 49 2.77 -18.62 4.71
N GLY A 50 1.68 -18.95 4.03
CA GLY A 50 1.60 -20.09 3.12
C GLY A 50 2.05 -19.74 1.68
N HIS A 51 3.17 -19.02 1.54
CA HIS A 51 3.71 -18.64 0.23
C HIS A 51 4.37 -19.82 -0.51
N ASP A 52 4.42 -19.73 -1.86
CA ASP A 52 5.10 -20.73 -2.67
C ASP A 52 6.63 -20.65 -2.44
N PRO A 53 7.26 -21.70 -1.88
CA PRO A 53 8.69 -21.68 -1.58
C PRO A 53 9.57 -21.83 -2.83
N THR A 54 8.99 -22.19 -3.98
CA THR A 54 9.73 -22.43 -5.23
C THR A 54 10.03 -21.13 -5.99
N ILE A 55 9.24 -20.06 -5.74
CA ILE A 55 9.40 -18.76 -6.38
C ILE A 55 9.70 -17.70 -5.31
N LEU A 56 10.79 -16.97 -5.50
CA LEU A 56 11.07 -15.77 -4.72
C LEU A 56 10.24 -14.60 -5.25
N ASN A 57 9.20 -14.22 -4.51
CA ASN A 57 8.38 -13.08 -4.84
C ASN A 57 9.01 -11.77 -4.31
N LEU A 58 9.49 -10.92 -5.21
CA LEU A 58 9.97 -9.57 -4.92
C LEU A 58 9.07 -8.48 -5.55
N ASN A 59 7.78 -8.80 -5.76
CA ASN A 59 6.75 -7.85 -6.19
C ASN A 59 5.60 -7.72 -5.17
N ASN A 60 5.90 -7.75 -3.89
CA ASN A 60 4.89 -7.62 -2.84
C ASN A 60 4.22 -6.24 -2.80
N GLY A 61 4.86 -5.21 -3.37
CA GLY A 61 4.23 -3.90 -3.56
C GLY A 61 3.07 -3.91 -4.57
N GLY A 62 2.96 -4.92 -5.44
CA GLY A 62 1.78 -5.12 -6.28
C GLY A 62 0.60 -5.64 -5.45
N VAL A 63 0.72 -6.87 -5.00
CA VAL A 63 -0.17 -7.57 -4.06
C VAL A 63 0.71 -8.48 -3.19
N ALA A 64 0.46 -8.56 -1.90
CA ALA A 64 1.17 -9.44 -1.00
C ALA A 64 0.30 -10.66 -0.61
N PRO A 65 0.89 -11.83 -0.34
CA PRO A 65 0.15 -12.93 0.24
C PRO A 65 -0.36 -12.55 1.63
N ALA A 66 -1.53 -13.08 1.99
CA ALA A 66 -2.05 -12.97 3.33
C ALA A 66 -1.41 -14.04 4.25
N PRO A 67 -1.22 -13.76 5.56
CA PRO A 67 -0.91 -14.80 6.53
C PRO A 67 -1.98 -15.89 6.56
N SER A 68 -1.61 -17.11 6.91
CA SER A 68 -2.54 -18.26 6.92
C SER A 68 -3.77 -18.01 7.80
N SER A 69 -3.61 -17.34 8.94
CA SER A 69 -4.73 -16.98 9.82
C SER A 69 -5.74 -16.04 9.15
N VAL A 70 -5.28 -15.14 8.29
CA VAL A 70 -6.16 -14.22 7.52
C VAL A 70 -6.89 -14.99 6.43
N LEU A 71 -6.18 -15.85 5.69
CA LEU A 71 -6.78 -16.68 4.64
C LEU A 71 -7.81 -17.66 5.21
N ASP A 72 -7.51 -18.30 6.33
CA ASP A 72 -8.42 -19.24 7.00
C ASP A 72 -9.70 -18.54 7.45
N ALA A 73 -9.59 -17.33 8.04
CA ALA A 73 -10.74 -16.52 8.44
C ALA A 73 -11.62 -16.13 7.25
N GLU A 74 -11.01 -15.77 6.11
CA GLU A 74 -11.75 -15.47 4.88
C GLU A 74 -12.51 -16.71 4.38
N ILE A 75 -11.84 -17.88 4.30
CA ILE A 75 -12.44 -19.13 3.84
C ILE A 75 -13.58 -19.56 4.76
N GLU A 76 -13.42 -19.42 6.07
CA GLU A 76 -14.49 -19.73 7.03
C GLU A 76 -15.69 -18.80 6.85
N ALA A 77 -15.47 -17.50 6.68
CA ALA A 77 -16.55 -16.54 6.46
C ALA A 77 -17.28 -16.80 5.12
N ILE A 78 -16.55 -17.17 4.05
CA ILE A 78 -17.15 -17.58 2.77
C ILE A 78 -18.01 -18.83 2.95
N ARG A 79 -17.50 -19.87 3.62
CA ARG A 79 -18.26 -21.10 3.89
C ARG A 79 -19.49 -20.86 4.75
N TYR A 80 -19.35 -20.00 5.76
CA TYR A 80 -20.43 -19.59 6.63
C TYR A 80 -21.53 -18.88 5.84
N SER A 81 -21.18 -17.83 5.10
CA SER A 81 -22.17 -17.05 4.35
C SER A 81 -22.87 -17.88 3.28
N ASN A 82 -22.17 -18.82 2.62
CA ASN A 82 -22.74 -19.65 1.56
C ASN A 82 -23.83 -20.63 2.05
N GLN A 83 -23.97 -20.87 3.34
CA GLN A 83 -25.03 -21.75 3.87
C GLN A 83 -26.41 -21.05 3.89
N LEU A 84 -26.45 -19.70 4.00
CA LEU A 84 -27.66 -18.90 3.93
C LEU A 84 -27.31 -17.48 3.46
N PRO A 85 -26.99 -17.28 2.16
CA PRO A 85 -26.20 -16.14 1.69
C PRO A 85 -26.78 -14.77 2.06
N SER A 86 -28.03 -14.48 1.69
CA SER A 86 -28.61 -13.15 1.93
C SER A 86 -28.77 -12.83 3.42
N TYR A 87 -29.18 -13.81 4.23
CA TYR A 87 -29.33 -13.58 5.67
C TYR A 87 -27.96 -13.35 6.33
N ARG A 88 -27.02 -14.29 6.15
CA ARG A 88 -25.73 -14.25 6.85
C ARG A 88 -24.82 -13.12 6.37
N MET A 89 -24.92 -12.74 5.10
CA MET A 89 -24.19 -11.60 4.59
C MET A 89 -24.64 -10.30 5.28
N TRP A 90 -25.94 -10.00 5.21
CA TRP A 90 -26.45 -8.71 5.70
C TRP A 90 -26.69 -8.64 7.20
N HIS A 91 -27.03 -9.75 7.86
CA HIS A 91 -27.34 -9.74 9.30
C HIS A 91 -26.16 -10.14 10.18
N ASP A 92 -25.21 -10.95 9.67
CA ASP A 92 -24.13 -11.47 10.51
C ASP A 92 -22.76 -10.91 10.12
N LEU A 93 -22.43 -10.77 8.84
CA LEU A 93 -21.09 -10.37 8.38
C LEU A 93 -20.96 -8.86 8.15
N GLU A 94 -21.95 -8.25 7.50
CA GLU A 94 -21.89 -6.80 7.22
C GLU A 94 -21.81 -5.94 8.49
N PRO A 95 -22.57 -6.21 9.56
CA PRO A 95 -22.42 -5.46 10.81
C PRO A 95 -21.03 -5.54 11.44
N LYS A 96 -20.29 -6.64 11.22
CA LYS A 96 -18.91 -6.80 11.73
C LYS A 96 -17.87 -5.97 10.98
N ILE A 97 -18.22 -5.38 9.84
CA ILE A 97 -17.36 -4.43 9.14
C ILE A 97 -17.08 -3.20 10.01
N GLU A 98 -18.00 -2.87 10.92
CA GLU A 98 -17.79 -1.80 11.89
C GLU A 98 -16.64 -2.06 12.86
N ASP A 99 -16.35 -3.33 13.18
CA ASP A 99 -15.18 -3.70 13.99
C ASP A 99 -13.88 -3.43 13.21
N VAL A 100 -13.86 -3.71 11.90
CA VAL A 100 -12.74 -3.40 11.02
C VAL A 100 -12.52 -1.89 10.94
N ARG A 101 -13.59 -1.11 10.71
CA ARG A 101 -13.56 0.35 10.66
C ARG A 101 -12.99 0.94 11.95
N THR A 102 -13.52 0.51 13.09
CA THR A 102 -13.10 0.96 14.42
C THR A 102 -11.63 0.62 14.69
N ARG A 103 -11.20 -0.58 14.30
CA ARG A 103 -9.81 -1.01 14.49
C ARG A 103 -8.84 -0.21 13.63
N LEU A 104 -9.17 0.00 12.34
CA LEU A 104 -8.41 0.86 11.43
C LEU A 104 -8.29 2.28 12.01
N ALA A 105 -9.41 2.88 12.41
CA ALA A 105 -9.42 4.22 12.98
C ALA A 105 -8.52 4.34 14.21
N ARG A 106 -8.62 3.39 15.14
CA ARG A 106 -7.81 3.37 16.36
C ARG A 106 -6.32 3.26 16.05
N MET A 107 -5.93 2.37 15.11
CA MET A 107 -4.51 2.11 14.81
C MET A 107 -3.83 3.28 14.10
N TRP A 108 -4.55 4.05 13.31
CA TRP A 108 -4.02 5.20 12.56
C TRP A 108 -4.51 6.56 13.05
N GLY A 109 -5.09 6.63 14.25
CA GLY A 109 -5.46 7.91 14.89
C GLY A 109 -6.53 8.69 14.14
N ALA A 110 -7.60 8.02 13.67
CA ALA A 110 -8.72 8.64 12.98
C ALA A 110 -10.04 8.46 13.76
N ASP A 111 -11.05 9.28 13.42
CA ASP A 111 -12.45 9.02 13.80
C ASP A 111 -12.99 7.89 12.89
N PRO A 112 -13.60 6.81 13.42
CA PRO A 112 -14.25 5.78 12.61
C PRO A 112 -15.23 6.35 11.58
N GLU A 113 -15.92 7.43 11.92
CA GLU A 113 -16.85 8.13 11.02
C GLU A 113 -16.15 8.91 9.88
N CYS A 114 -14.84 8.77 9.75
CA CYS A 114 -14.04 9.30 8.66
C CYS A 114 -13.46 8.19 7.75
N ILE A 115 -13.73 6.91 8.03
CA ILE A 115 -13.17 5.77 7.28
C ILE A 115 -14.29 4.99 6.59
N ALA A 116 -14.24 4.88 5.28
CA ALA A 116 -15.04 3.94 4.49
C ALA A 116 -14.21 2.70 4.12
N ILE A 117 -14.85 1.53 4.13
CA ILE A 117 -14.25 0.26 3.70
C ILE A 117 -14.54 0.07 2.21
N THR A 118 -13.50 -0.13 1.43
CA THR A 118 -13.56 -0.23 -0.03
C THR A 118 -12.87 -1.51 -0.50
N ARG A 119 -12.81 -1.72 -1.83
CA ARG A 119 -12.18 -2.91 -2.43
C ARG A 119 -10.69 -2.74 -2.71
N ASN A 120 -10.20 -1.52 -2.88
CA ASN A 120 -8.79 -1.20 -3.12
C ASN A 120 -8.57 0.31 -3.18
N ALA A 121 -7.30 0.74 -3.23
CA ALA A 121 -6.93 2.15 -3.37
C ALA A 121 -7.49 2.79 -4.65
N SER A 122 -7.61 2.04 -5.77
CA SER A 122 -8.13 2.60 -7.01
C SER A 122 -9.59 3.03 -6.89
N GLU A 123 -10.41 2.24 -6.20
CA GLU A 123 -11.79 2.62 -5.88
C GLU A 123 -11.82 3.82 -4.93
N SER A 124 -11.09 3.74 -3.80
CA SER A 124 -11.01 4.81 -2.81
C SER A 124 -10.62 6.16 -3.44
N LEU A 125 -9.59 6.15 -4.26
CA LEU A 125 -9.07 7.36 -4.88
C LEU A 125 -9.97 7.85 -6.01
N GLN A 126 -10.64 6.96 -6.75
CA GLN A 126 -11.62 7.38 -7.75
C GLN A 126 -12.91 7.92 -7.11
N ILE A 127 -13.33 7.39 -5.95
CA ILE A 127 -14.37 8.04 -5.16
C ILE A 127 -13.96 9.49 -4.87
N ALA A 128 -12.76 9.71 -4.32
CA ALA A 128 -12.26 11.06 -4.06
C ALA A 128 -12.16 11.91 -5.33
N GLN A 129 -11.62 11.35 -6.41
CA GLN A 129 -11.42 12.07 -7.67
C GLN A 129 -12.73 12.49 -8.36
N PHE A 130 -13.73 11.60 -8.41
CA PHE A 130 -14.97 11.86 -9.13
C PHE A 130 -16.03 12.59 -8.30
N GLY A 131 -15.90 12.56 -6.95
CA GLY A 131 -16.86 13.21 -6.06
C GLY A 131 -16.58 14.70 -5.80
N ILE A 132 -15.48 15.27 -6.29
CA ILE A 132 -15.16 16.68 -6.16
C ILE A 132 -15.78 17.46 -7.34
N ASP A 133 -16.59 18.48 -7.05
CA ASP A 133 -17.09 19.39 -8.05
C ASP A 133 -15.97 20.30 -8.57
N LEU A 134 -15.76 20.30 -9.89
CA LEU A 134 -14.78 21.12 -10.58
C LEU A 134 -15.42 21.80 -11.79
N ALA A 135 -15.05 23.04 -12.04
CA ALA A 135 -15.49 23.80 -13.20
C ALA A 135 -14.49 23.66 -14.37
N PRO A 136 -14.93 23.92 -15.64
CA PRO A 136 -14.02 24.01 -16.77
C PRO A 136 -12.89 25.02 -16.52
N GLY A 137 -11.65 24.59 -16.73
CA GLY A 137 -10.46 25.39 -16.50
C GLY A 137 -9.86 25.27 -15.07
N ASP A 138 -10.56 24.65 -14.11
CA ASP A 138 -9.96 24.31 -12.84
C ASP A 138 -8.78 23.34 -13.02
N GLU A 139 -7.75 23.52 -12.23
CA GLU A 139 -6.51 22.75 -12.37
C GLU A 139 -6.37 21.70 -11.28
N VAL A 140 -5.93 20.52 -11.72
CA VAL A 140 -5.51 19.42 -10.84
C VAL A 140 -4.03 19.19 -11.02
N LEU A 141 -3.30 19.15 -9.91
CA LEU A 141 -1.85 19.02 -9.86
C LEU A 141 -1.47 17.64 -9.28
N THR A 142 -0.59 16.92 -9.97
CA THR A 142 -0.02 15.63 -9.53
C THR A 142 1.43 15.52 -10.04
N THR A 143 2.07 14.37 -9.91
CA THR A 143 3.38 14.11 -10.48
C THR A 143 3.33 13.14 -11.65
N SER A 144 4.35 13.13 -12.51
CA SER A 144 4.50 12.15 -13.59
C SER A 144 4.75 10.72 -13.06
N GLN A 145 5.10 10.58 -11.78
CA GLN A 145 5.36 9.29 -11.12
C GLN A 145 4.16 8.78 -10.30
N ASP A 146 3.02 9.45 -10.33
CA ASP A 146 1.80 8.94 -9.71
C ASP A 146 1.21 7.76 -10.49
N TYR A 147 0.37 6.97 -9.81
CA TYR A 147 -0.10 5.70 -10.35
C TYR A 147 -0.95 5.89 -11.62
N PRO A 148 -0.67 5.16 -12.72
CA PRO A 148 -1.29 5.41 -14.03
C PRO A 148 -2.82 5.38 -14.02
N ARG A 149 -3.46 4.56 -13.18
CA ARG A 149 -4.93 4.53 -13.08
C ARG A 149 -5.50 5.84 -12.53
N MET A 150 -4.77 6.48 -11.62
CA MET A 150 -5.18 7.78 -11.07
C MET A 150 -4.97 8.91 -12.08
N ILE A 151 -3.86 8.85 -12.81
CA ILE A 151 -3.58 9.74 -13.95
C ILE A 151 -4.69 9.61 -14.99
N THR A 152 -5.05 8.38 -15.38
CA THR A 152 -6.12 8.12 -16.38
C THR A 152 -7.47 8.66 -15.90
N ALA A 153 -7.81 8.58 -14.62
CA ALA A 153 -9.06 9.12 -14.08
C ALA A 153 -9.11 10.67 -14.24
N TRP A 154 -8.02 11.37 -13.92
CA TRP A 154 -7.92 12.82 -14.15
C TRP A 154 -7.95 13.19 -15.63
N GLN A 155 -7.28 12.44 -16.49
CA GLN A 155 -7.35 12.63 -17.95
C GLN A 155 -8.78 12.44 -18.48
N GLN A 156 -9.54 11.47 -17.93
CA GLN A 156 -10.95 11.28 -18.28
C GLN A 156 -11.78 12.49 -17.88
N ARG A 157 -11.59 13.03 -16.67
CA ARG A 157 -12.25 14.25 -16.22
C ARG A 157 -11.87 15.47 -17.10
N GLY A 158 -10.60 15.58 -17.49
CA GLY A 158 -10.15 16.60 -18.44
C GLY A 158 -10.92 16.57 -19.76
N ARG A 159 -11.13 15.37 -20.34
CA ARG A 159 -11.92 15.20 -21.57
C ARG A 159 -13.40 15.53 -21.38
N ARG A 160 -14.00 15.09 -20.25
CA ARG A 160 -15.43 15.21 -19.98
C ARG A 160 -15.82 16.58 -19.45
N GLU A 161 -15.08 17.11 -18.48
CA GLU A 161 -15.42 18.31 -17.70
C GLU A 161 -14.59 19.54 -18.08
N LYS A 162 -13.58 19.36 -18.95
CA LYS A 162 -12.68 20.43 -19.41
C LYS A 162 -11.81 21.02 -18.30
N ILE A 163 -11.52 20.24 -17.25
CA ILE A 163 -10.50 20.60 -16.27
C ILE A 163 -9.10 20.49 -16.89
N VAL A 164 -8.15 21.18 -16.30
CA VAL A 164 -6.74 21.15 -16.71
C VAL A 164 -5.97 20.21 -15.77
N PHE A 165 -5.44 19.14 -16.32
CA PHE A 165 -4.64 18.19 -15.59
C PHE A 165 -3.15 18.46 -15.82
N LYS A 166 -2.40 18.69 -14.75
CA LYS A 166 -0.97 18.99 -14.77
C LYS A 166 -0.16 17.94 -14.02
N GLN A 167 0.93 17.51 -14.61
CA GLN A 167 1.89 16.60 -14.00
C GLN A 167 3.22 17.33 -13.79
N LEU A 168 3.77 17.23 -12.60
CA LEU A 168 5.07 17.76 -12.23
C LEU A 168 6.13 16.68 -12.44
N ASP A 169 7.20 17.02 -13.13
CA ASP A 169 8.34 16.14 -13.36
C ASP A 169 9.44 16.40 -12.33
N PHE A 170 10.09 15.35 -11.89
CA PHE A 170 11.25 15.43 -11.00
C PHE A 170 12.20 14.23 -11.22
N ALA A 171 13.48 14.44 -10.94
CA ALA A 171 14.48 13.38 -11.03
C ALA A 171 14.53 12.56 -9.73
N VAL A 172 14.93 11.29 -9.82
CA VAL A 172 15.10 10.37 -8.69
C VAL A 172 16.52 9.83 -8.62
N PRO A 173 17.01 9.52 -7.43
CA PRO A 173 16.36 9.70 -6.11
C PRO A 173 16.35 11.18 -5.70
N VAL A 174 15.29 11.62 -5.01
CA VAL A 174 15.28 12.90 -4.31
C VAL A 174 15.87 12.69 -2.92
N ASN A 175 16.89 13.47 -2.59
CA ASN A 175 17.60 13.36 -1.31
C ASN A 175 17.23 14.47 -0.31
N ASN A 176 16.46 15.46 -0.75
CA ASN A 176 15.94 16.52 0.08
C ASN A 176 14.42 16.66 -0.16
N SER A 177 13.61 16.28 0.82
CA SER A 177 12.14 16.33 0.70
C SER A 177 11.61 17.76 0.49
N ALA A 178 12.33 18.80 0.93
CA ALA A 178 11.93 20.18 0.69
C ALA A 178 11.85 20.53 -0.80
N ASP A 179 12.66 19.88 -1.65
CA ASP A 179 12.62 20.10 -3.10
C ASP A 179 11.29 19.67 -3.70
N LEU A 180 10.68 18.59 -3.14
CA LEU A 180 9.35 18.13 -3.55
C LEU A 180 8.25 19.09 -3.08
N VAL A 181 8.34 19.66 -1.88
CA VAL A 181 7.40 20.70 -1.42
C VAL A 181 7.44 21.89 -2.38
N HIS A 182 8.66 22.39 -2.65
CA HIS A 182 8.87 23.52 -3.54
C HIS A 182 8.37 23.26 -4.97
N LEU A 183 8.54 22.03 -5.47
CA LEU A 183 7.99 21.60 -6.75
C LEU A 183 6.47 21.81 -6.83
N PHE A 184 5.73 21.39 -5.79
CA PHE A 184 4.29 21.59 -5.72
C PHE A 184 3.94 23.08 -5.58
N GLU A 185 4.66 23.84 -4.73
CA GLU A 185 4.43 25.27 -4.57
C GLU A 185 4.55 26.03 -5.89
N GLN A 186 5.57 25.73 -6.69
CA GLN A 186 5.80 26.35 -8.01
C GLN A 186 4.73 25.92 -9.03
N GLY A 187 4.18 24.71 -8.91
CA GLY A 187 3.13 24.21 -9.80
C GLY A 187 1.76 24.85 -9.58
N ILE A 188 1.51 25.38 -8.37
CA ILE A 188 0.22 25.98 -7.97
C ILE A 188 -0.04 27.30 -8.74
N THR A 189 -1.26 27.45 -9.23
CA THR A 189 -1.77 28.69 -9.84
C THR A 189 -3.08 29.11 -9.17
N PRO A 190 -3.60 30.30 -9.46
CA PRO A 190 -4.93 30.71 -8.95
C PRO A 190 -6.10 29.80 -9.37
N ARG A 191 -5.89 28.91 -10.34
CA ARG A 191 -6.89 27.94 -10.81
C ARG A 191 -6.73 26.56 -10.18
N THR A 192 -5.65 26.29 -9.46
CA THR A 192 -5.42 24.99 -8.80
C THR A 192 -6.49 24.76 -7.74
N ARG A 193 -7.22 23.64 -7.85
CA ARG A 193 -8.29 23.25 -6.93
C ARG A 193 -7.97 21.95 -6.20
N VAL A 194 -7.15 21.08 -6.79
CA VAL A 194 -6.81 19.78 -6.22
C VAL A 194 -5.31 19.54 -6.38
N ILE A 195 -4.68 19.05 -5.31
CA ILE A 195 -3.39 18.36 -5.34
C ILE A 195 -3.64 16.90 -5.05
N HIS A 196 -3.19 16.01 -5.95
CA HIS A 196 -3.20 14.57 -5.75
C HIS A 196 -1.76 14.08 -5.73
N VAL A 197 -1.32 13.47 -4.64
CA VAL A 197 0.07 13.06 -4.43
C VAL A 197 0.14 11.68 -3.80
N SER A 198 1.06 10.83 -4.28
CA SER A 198 1.39 9.58 -3.61
C SER A 198 2.23 9.83 -2.36
N GLN A 199 1.90 9.19 -1.22
CA GLN A 199 2.76 9.26 -0.03
C GLN A 199 4.08 8.50 -0.24
N VAL A 200 4.02 7.37 -0.99
CA VAL A 200 5.20 6.64 -1.47
C VAL A 200 4.99 6.31 -2.95
N GLY A 201 5.83 6.85 -3.80
CA GLY A 201 5.76 6.67 -5.25
C GLY A 201 5.91 5.21 -5.67
N PHE A 202 4.99 4.70 -6.50
CA PHE A 202 4.93 3.28 -6.84
C PHE A 202 6.09 2.78 -7.71
N MET A 203 6.71 3.66 -8.48
CA MET A 203 7.83 3.28 -9.37
C MET A 203 9.12 3.10 -8.58
N THR A 204 9.45 4.05 -7.74
CA THR A 204 10.79 4.17 -7.15
C THR A 204 10.83 3.95 -5.65
N GLY A 205 9.68 3.98 -4.96
CA GLY A 205 9.65 4.02 -3.52
C GLY A 205 10.00 5.39 -2.92
N GLN A 206 10.11 6.45 -3.73
CA GLN A 206 10.31 7.82 -3.24
C GLN A 206 9.21 8.19 -2.24
N ARG A 207 9.60 8.61 -1.05
CA ARG A 207 8.68 9.13 -0.04
C ARG A 207 8.45 10.61 -0.28
N PHE A 208 7.18 11.02 -0.32
CA PHE A 208 6.79 12.41 -0.46
C PHE A 208 6.51 13.02 0.93
N PRO A 209 6.84 14.28 1.16
CA PRO A 209 6.53 15.03 2.38
C PRO A 209 5.06 15.48 2.35
N VAL A 210 4.14 14.50 2.47
CA VAL A 210 2.71 14.74 2.28
C VAL A 210 2.10 15.66 3.32
N ARG A 211 2.67 15.71 4.53
CA ARG A 211 2.27 16.66 5.58
C ARG A 211 2.45 18.10 5.10
N GLU A 212 3.65 18.42 4.64
CA GLU A 212 4.02 19.76 4.18
C GLU A 212 3.23 20.12 2.91
N ILE A 213 3.07 19.19 1.97
CA ILE A 213 2.29 19.41 0.75
C ILE A 213 0.80 19.64 1.07
N CYS A 214 0.21 18.88 2.01
CA CYS A 214 -1.17 19.09 2.46
C CYS A 214 -1.33 20.41 3.21
N ALA A 215 -0.33 20.84 3.99
CA ALA A 215 -0.34 22.15 4.64
C ALA A 215 -0.35 23.29 3.61
N VAL A 216 0.52 23.22 2.60
CA VAL A 216 0.54 24.16 1.46
C VAL A 216 -0.80 24.21 0.74
N ALA A 217 -1.42 23.04 0.50
CA ALA A 217 -2.75 22.96 -0.13
C ALA A 217 -3.82 23.65 0.74
N ARG A 218 -3.85 23.35 2.04
CA ARG A 218 -4.81 23.90 2.98
C ARG A 218 -4.74 25.42 3.11
N GLU A 219 -3.54 25.97 3.25
CA GLU A 219 -3.32 27.42 3.32
C GLU A 219 -3.88 28.17 2.10
N ARG A 220 -3.97 27.50 0.95
CA ARG A 220 -4.46 28.04 -0.32
C ARG A 220 -5.89 27.62 -0.65
N GLY A 221 -6.57 26.90 0.26
CA GLY A 221 -7.95 26.40 0.02
C GLY A 221 -8.02 25.32 -1.08
N ILE A 222 -6.92 24.64 -1.36
CA ILE A 222 -6.80 23.56 -2.34
C ILE A 222 -7.11 22.23 -1.65
N ILE A 223 -7.88 21.37 -2.31
CA ILE A 223 -8.22 20.02 -1.80
C ILE A 223 -7.01 19.09 -1.98
N SER A 224 -6.67 18.36 -0.92
CA SER A 224 -5.59 17.37 -0.93
C SER A 224 -6.12 15.93 -1.00
N ILE A 225 -5.63 15.15 -1.98
CA ILE A 225 -5.84 13.71 -2.09
C ILE A 225 -4.50 13.02 -1.95
N VAL A 226 -4.38 12.09 -1.00
CA VAL A 226 -3.16 11.32 -0.78
C VAL A 226 -3.37 9.87 -1.22
N ASP A 227 -2.56 9.40 -2.17
CA ASP A 227 -2.47 7.98 -2.50
C ASP A 227 -1.55 7.27 -1.49
N GLY A 228 -2.18 6.54 -0.59
CA GLY A 228 -1.51 5.76 0.45
C GLY A 228 -1.26 4.31 0.08
N ALA A 229 -1.52 3.89 -1.16
CA ALA A 229 -1.46 2.48 -1.57
C ALA A 229 -0.12 1.79 -1.25
N HIS A 230 0.98 2.52 -1.28
CA HIS A 230 2.30 2.02 -0.93
C HIS A 230 2.83 2.49 0.42
N ALA A 231 2.07 3.30 1.16
CA ALA A 231 2.48 3.79 2.47
C ALA A 231 1.72 3.14 3.62
N PHE A 232 0.42 2.84 3.43
CA PHE A 232 -0.43 2.28 4.46
C PHE A 232 0.09 0.92 4.95
N ALA A 233 0.21 0.76 6.27
CA ALA A 233 0.78 -0.42 6.94
C ALA A 233 2.22 -0.79 6.50
N HIS A 234 2.91 0.14 5.85
CA HIS A 234 4.29 0.05 5.40
C HIS A 234 5.16 1.08 6.11
N VAL A 235 4.86 2.37 5.93
CA VAL A 235 5.53 3.48 6.62
C VAL A 235 4.71 3.84 7.86
N PRO A 236 5.31 3.95 9.05
CA PRO A 236 4.60 4.43 10.24
C PRO A 236 4.12 5.87 10.07
N PHE A 237 2.84 6.13 10.38
CA PHE A 237 2.24 7.46 10.41
C PHE A 237 0.91 7.44 11.20
N GLN A 238 0.41 8.62 11.56
CA GLN A 238 -0.94 8.84 12.04
C GLN A 238 -1.65 9.82 11.08
N PHE A 239 -2.98 9.73 10.95
CA PHE A 239 -3.73 10.65 10.08
C PHE A 239 -3.59 12.10 10.50
N SER A 240 -3.44 12.37 11.82
CA SER A 240 -3.12 13.70 12.34
C SER A 240 -1.81 14.29 11.80
N ASP A 241 -0.84 13.43 11.42
CA ASP A 241 0.45 13.89 10.90
C ASP A 241 0.35 14.33 9.44
N ILE A 242 -0.60 13.79 8.68
CA ILE A 242 -0.78 14.10 7.25
C ILE A 242 -1.74 15.25 7.05
N ASP A 243 -2.87 15.24 7.77
CA ASP A 243 -3.93 16.25 7.74
C ASP A 243 -4.46 16.55 6.32
N CYS A 244 -4.69 15.47 5.53
CA CYS A 244 -5.24 15.55 4.17
C CYS A 244 -6.78 15.58 4.17
N ASP A 245 -7.37 15.96 3.02
CA ASP A 245 -8.81 15.90 2.84
C ASP A 245 -9.28 14.47 2.54
N PHE A 246 -8.53 13.75 1.70
CA PHE A 246 -8.81 12.38 1.29
C PHE A 246 -7.54 11.53 1.32
N TYR A 247 -7.68 10.26 1.73
CA TYR A 247 -6.59 9.28 1.69
C TYR A 247 -7.13 7.92 1.26
N GLY A 248 -6.58 7.35 0.19
CA GLY A 248 -6.98 6.03 -0.30
C GLY A 248 -5.88 4.98 -0.16
N ALA A 249 -6.21 3.79 0.33
CA ALA A 249 -5.25 2.71 0.48
C ALA A 249 -5.79 1.34 0.05
N SER A 250 -4.87 0.46 -0.38
CA SER A 250 -5.11 -0.98 -0.59
C SER A 250 -4.61 -1.75 0.62
N LEU A 251 -5.51 -2.50 1.27
CA LEU A 251 -5.16 -3.27 2.47
C LEU A 251 -4.45 -4.60 2.12
N HIS A 252 -4.65 -5.11 0.90
CA HIS A 252 -4.03 -6.35 0.40
C HIS A 252 -2.57 -6.19 -0.06
N LYS A 253 -1.93 -5.05 0.20
CA LYS A 253 -0.49 -4.84 -0.05
C LYS A 253 0.30 -5.05 1.24
N TRP A 254 0.67 -3.96 1.89
CA TRP A 254 1.56 -4.01 3.05
C TRP A 254 0.86 -4.45 4.35
N LEU A 255 -0.47 -4.31 4.47
CA LEU A 255 -1.22 -4.89 5.59
C LEU A 255 -1.38 -6.42 5.44
N SER A 256 -1.24 -6.95 4.21
CA SER A 256 -1.45 -8.38 3.90
C SER A 256 -2.88 -8.86 4.24
N ALA A 257 -3.88 -7.98 4.10
CA ALA A 257 -5.29 -8.33 4.19
C ALA A 257 -5.76 -9.10 2.92
N PRO A 258 -6.95 -9.68 2.90
CA PRO A 258 -7.49 -10.36 1.73
C PRO A 258 -7.46 -9.51 0.46
N ILE A 259 -7.24 -10.16 -0.69
CA ILE A 259 -7.24 -9.47 -1.99
C ILE A 259 -8.64 -8.90 -2.25
N GLY A 260 -8.71 -7.62 -2.63
CA GLY A 260 -9.99 -6.93 -2.82
C GLY A 260 -10.45 -6.17 -1.58
N THR A 261 -9.52 -5.81 -0.69
CA THR A 261 -9.78 -4.94 0.46
C THR A 261 -9.03 -3.62 0.35
N GLY A 262 -9.69 -2.55 0.74
CA GLY A 262 -9.17 -1.19 0.74
C GLY A 262 -9.86 -0.32 1.77
N MET A 263 -9.41 0.93 1.88
CA MET A 263 -10.05 1.94 2.71
C MET A 263 -9.94 3.33 2.09
N LEU A 264 -10.92 4.16 2.40
CA LEU A 264 -10.94 5.59 2.10
C LEU A 264 -11.09 6.35 3.41
N TYR A 265 -10.13 7.20 3.74
CA TYR A 265 -10.30 8.23 4.76
C TYR A 265 -10.80 9.51 4.09
N VAL A 266 -11.81 10.13 4.71
CA VAL A 266 -12.34 11.43 4.31
C VAL A 266 -12.41 12.33 5.54
N ARG A 267 -11.79 13.51 5.46
CA ARG A 267 -11.89 14.47 6.56
C ARG A 267 -13.35 14.85 6.80
N LYS A 268 -13.77 14.93 8.05
CA LYS A 268 -15.18 15.01 8.48
C LYS A 268 -15.98 16.12 7.81
N ASP A 269 -15.39 17.30 7.66
CA ASP A 269 -16.00 18.48 7.05
C ASP A 269 -16.15 18.37 5.52
N ARG A 270 -15.53 17.35 4.90
CA ARG A 270 -15.66 17.07 3.47
C ARG A 270 -16.78 16.09 3.14
N ILE A 271 -17.18 15.23 4.08
CA ILE A 271 -18.12 14.13 3.80
C ILE A 271 -19.43 14.66 3.20
N GLU A 272 -20.06 15.66 3.81
CA GLU A 272 -21.36 16.19 3.36
C GLU A 272 -21.31 16.81 1.94
N LYS A 273 -20.19 17.41 1.58
CA LYS A 273 -20.01 18.16 0.34
C LYS A 273 -19.45 17.35 -0.82
N HIS A 274 -19.18 16.08 -0.58
CA HIS A 274 -18.50 15.22 -1.54
C HIS A 274 -19.45 14.15 -2.07
N TRP A 275 -19.53 13.98 -3.37
CA TRP A 275 -20.38 12.99 -4.01
C TRP A 275 -19.83 11.58 -3.88
N ALA A 276 -20.70 10.63 -3.62
CA ALA A 276 -20.36 9.20 -3.70
C ALA A 276 -20.25 8.76 -5.17
N LEU A 277 -19.37 7.83 -5.46
CA LEU A 277 -19.19 7.28 -6.83
C LEU A 277 -20.43 6.47 -7.25
N MET A 278 -20.98 5.68 -6.35
CA MET A 278 -22.28 5.04 -6.47
C MET A 278 -23.27 5.81 -5.60
N ALA A 279 -24.45 6.09 -6.15
CA ALA A 279 -25.42 6.95 -5.49
C ALA A 279 -25.90 6.36 -4.18
N ALA A 280 -25.89 7.18 -3.13
CA ALA A 280 -26.46 6.88 -1.82
C ALA A 280 -27.70 7.76 -1.59
N PRO A 281 -28.64 7.37 -0.69
CA PRO A 281 -29.78 8.19 -0.33
C PRO A 281 -29.33 9.53 0.31
N PRO A 282 -30.06 10.66 0.09
CA PRO A 282 -29.71 11.95 0.70
C PRO A 282 -29.62 11.93 2.22
N SER A 283 -30.33 11.01 2.89
CA SER A 283 -30.20 10.79 4.34
C SER A 283 -28.81 10.36 4.79
N MET A 284 -27.96 9.89 3.86
CA MET A 284 -26.58 9.46 4.12
C MET A 284 -25.53 10.54 3.78
N ASP A 285 -25.91 11.74 3.37
CA ASP A 285 -24.94 12.77 2.94
C ASP A 285 -23.84 13.03 3.97
N LYS A 286 -24.15 12.96 5.26
CA LYS A 286 -23.19 13.15 6.37
C LYS A 286 -22.57 11.85 6.89
N ASN A 287 -22.94 10.72 6.31
CA ASN A 287 -22.49 9.41 6.76
C ASN A 287 -21.37 8.89 5.86
N ILE A 288 -20.25 8.51 6.45
CA ILE A 288 -19.10 7.96 5.70
C ILE A 288 -19.47 6.71 4.91
N ARG A 289 -20.47 5.94 5.37
CA ARG A 289 -20.92 4.70 4.73
C ARG A 289 -21.62 4.93 3.38
N LYS A 290 -21.94 6.18 3.03
CA LYS A 290 -22.43 6.51 1.68
C LYS A 290 -21.47 6.08 0.57
N TYR A 291 -20.18 5.93 0.87
CA TYR A 291 -19.18 5.46 -0.08
C TYR A 291 -19.13 3.92 -0.19
N GLU A 292 -19.92 3.22 0.60
CA GLU A 292 -20.01 1.76 0.66
C GLU A 292 -21.30 1.20 0.03
N GLU A 293 -22.16 2.07 -0.53
CA GLU A 293 -23.44 1.73 -1.18
C GLU A 293 -23.21 1.04 -2.55
N ILE A 294 -22.54 -0.13 -2.52
CA ILE A 294 -22.16 -0.91 -3.69
C ILE A 294 -23.07 -2.10 -3.96
N GLY A 295 -24.14 -2.28 -3.16
CA GLY A 295 -25.05 -3.41 -3.23
C GLY A 295 -24.43 -4.71 -2.69
N THR A 296 -24.77 -5.84 -3.28
CA THR A 296 -24.22 -7.14 -2.87
C THR A 296 -22.72 -7.16 -3.01
N HIS A 297 -21.99 -7.45 -1.93
CA HIS A 297 -20.54 -7.41 -1.87
C HIS A 297 -19.96 -8.58 -1.06
N PRO A 298 -18.67 -8.90 -1.21
CA PRO A 298 -18.03 -10.01 -0.54
C PRO A 298 -17.65 -9.66 0.91
N ALA A 299 -18.61 -9.57 1.81
CA ALA A 299 -18.42 -9.22 3.23
C ALA A 299 -17.40 -10.13 3.96
N ALA A 300 -17.21 -11.36 3.49
CA ALA A 300 -16.25 -12.30 4.08
C ALA A 300 -14.81 -11.77 4.11
N MET A 301 -14.33 -11.21 3.00
CA MET A 301 -12.96 -10.67 2.93
C MET A 301 -12.80 -9.42 3.80
N HIS A 302 -13.83 -8.60 3.93
CA HIS A 302 -13.78 -7.43 4.80
C HIS A 302 -13.64 -7.87 6.26
N ASN A 303 -14.41 -8.87 6.71
CA ASN A 303 -14.31 -9.40 8.07
C ASN A 303 -12.91 -9.97 8.39
N ALA A 304 -12.31 -10.72 7.46
CA ALA A 304 -10.99 -11.30 7.65
C ALA A 304 -9.86 -10.24 7.73
N THR A 305 -10.15 -8.98 7.38
CA THR A 305 -9.20 -7.87 7.59
C THR A 305 -8.86 -7.66 9.06
N LEU A 306 -9.71 -8.06 10.01
CA LEU A 306 -9.41 -7.98 11.45
C LEU A 306 -8.17 -8.79 11.82
N GLN A 307 -8.01 -10.00 11.26
CA GLN A 307 -6.86 -10.86 11.50
C GLN A 307 -5.57 -10.24 10.93
N ALA A 308 -5.68 -9.54 9.79
CA ALA A 308 -4.54 -8.83 9.21
C ALA A 308 -4.11 -7.63 10.07
N LEU A 309 -5.07 -6.89 10.62
CA LEU A 309 -4.80 -5.79 11.56
C LEU A 309 -4.15 -6.30 12.85
N GLU A 310 -4.65 -7.40 13.39
CA GLU A 310 -4.07 -8.03 14.56
C GLU A 310 -2.64 -8.51 14.31
N PHE A 311 -2.40 -9.17 13.18
CA PHE A 311 -1.08 -9.63 12.79
C PHE A 311 -0.10 -8.46 12.61
N HIS A 312 -0.54 -7.37 11.98
CA HIS A 312 0.26 -6.15 11.84
C HIS A 312 0.61 -5.53 13.20
N GLU A 313 -0.37 -5.42 14.11
CA GLU A 313 -0.18 -4.89 15.46
C GLU A 313 0.82 -5.73 16.28
N GLN A 314 0.79 -7.05 16.12
CA GLN A 314 1.71 -7.97 16.79
C GLN A 314 3.16 -7.81 16.31
N ILE A 315 3.38 -7.58 15.02
CA ILE A 315 4.73 -7.26 14.50
C ILE A 315 5.17 -5.89 15.02
N GLY A 316 4.27 -4.92 14.97
CA GLY A 316 4.52 -3.51 15.24
C GLY A 316 5.00 -2.75 13.99
N ALA A 317 4.44 -1.56 13.75
CA ALA A 317 4.68 -0.77 12.56
C ALA A 317 6.17 -0.42 12.36
N GLU A 318 6.83 0.02 13.44
CA GLU A 318 8.24 0.42 13.40
C GLU A 318 9.18 -0.76 13.10
N ARG A 319 8.95 -1.92 13.72
CA ARG A 319 9.76 -3.13 13.45
C ARG A 319 9.58 -3.62 12.04
N LYS A 320 8.33 -3.61 11.56
CA LYS A 320 8.02 -3.97 10.19
C LYS A 320 8.75 -3.06 9.21
N PHE A 321 8.66 -1.76 9.39
CA PHE A 321 9.32 -0.78 8.52
C PHE A 321 10.84 -0.92 8.56
N ALA A 322 11.43 -1.07 9.76
CA ALA A 322 12.86 -1.29 9.91
C ALA A 322 13.34 -2.56 9.18
N ARG A 323 12.61 -3.69 9.31
CA ARG A 323 12.91 -4.91 8.55
C ARG A 323 12.88 -4.71 7.05
N LEU A 324 11.84 -4.10 6.55
CA LEU A 324 11.67 -3.88 5.12
C LEU A 324 12.74 -2.95 4.55
N CYS A 325 13.10 -1.88 5.29
CA CYS A 325 14.23 -1.01 4.94
C CYS A 325 15.57 -1.76 4.95
N TYR A 326 15.79 -2.63 5.94
CA TYR A 326 17.00 -3.45 6.02
C TYR A 326 17.14 -4.35 4.79
N LEU A 327 16.06 -5.04 4.38
CA LEU A 327 16.05 -5.88 3.18
C LEU A 327 16.26 -5.07 1.90
N LYS A 328 15.65 -3.88 1.79
CA LYS A 328 15.86 -2.96 0.67
C LYS A 328 17.31 -2.52 0.59
N ASN A 329 17.86 -2.02 1.69
CA ASN A 329 19.22 -1.50 1.71
C ASN A 329 20.24 -2.59 1.38
N ARG A 330 20.03 -3.83 1.86
CA ARG A 330 20.89 -4.97 1.60
C ARG A 330 21.10 -5.23 0.09
N TRP A 331 20.04 -5.28 -0.70
CA TRP A 331 20.19 -5.46 -2.15
C TRP A 331 20.69 -4.20 -2.84
N ALA A 332 20.23 -3.03 -2.41
CA ALA A 332 20.57 -1.77 -3.06
C ALA A 332 22.07 -1.45 -2.91
N GLU A 333 22.64 -1.60 -1.72
CA GLU A 333 24.07 -1.40 -1.46
C GLU A 333 24.96 -2.40 -2.21
N ARG A 334 24.52 -3.67 -2.32
CA ARG A 334 25.27 -4.69 -3.04
C ARG A 334 25.24 -4.46 -4.54
N LEU A 335 24.06 -4.25 -5.10
CA LEU A 335 23.87 -4.10 -6.55
C LEU A 335 24.33 -2.74 -7.08
N ALA A 336 24.43 -1.71 -6.26
CA ALA A 336 25.06 -0.43 -6.63
C ALA A 336 26.53 -0.57 -7.07
N LYS A 337 27.18 -1.68 -6.72
CA LYS A 337 28.58 -1.97 -7.09
C LYS A 337 28.71 -2.65 -8.47
N VAL A 338 27.59 -3.06 -9.06
CA VAL A 338 27.59 -3.65 -10.42
C VAL A 338 27.85 -2.54 -11.44
N PRO A 339 28.80 -2.72 -12.39
CA PRO A 339 29.06 -1.72 -13.40
C PRO A 339 27.79 -1.33 -14.18
N GLY A 340 27.56 -0.04 -14.38
CA GLY A 340 26.36 0.49 -15.06
C GLY A 340 25.07 0.44 -14.24
N ALA A 341 25.14 0.05 -12.95
CA ALA A 341 23.98 0.08 -12.06
C ALA A 341 23.70 1.50 -11.54
N LYS A 342 22.40 1.86 -11.49
CA LYS A 342 21.90 3.11 -10.87
C LYS A 342 20.76 2.76 -9.95
N VAL A 343 20.95 2.91 -8.65
CA VAL A 343 19.90 2.75 -7.65
C VAL A 343 19.06 4.01 -7.63
N LEU A 344 17.76 3.87 -7.95
CA LEU A 344 16.82 4.99 -8.13
C LEU A 344 15.96 5.24 -6.89
N VAL A 345 16.45 4.84 -5.72
CA VAL A 345 15.80 5.03 -4.41
C VAL A 345 16.84 5.44 -3.38
N SER A 346 16.47 6.34 -2.48
CA SER A 346 17.32 6.69 -1.35
C SER A 346 17.44 5.52 -0.36
N LEU A 347 18.60 5.34 0.25
CA LEU A 347 18.81 4.39 1.35
C LEU A 347 18.26 4.93 2.68
N ASP A 348 18.11 6.26 2.78
CA ASP A 348 17.52 6.91 3.95
C ASP A 348 16.02 6.62 4.06
N PRO A 349 15.56 6.00 5.17
CA PRO A 349 14.14 5.72 5.39
C PRO A 349 13.27 6.99 5.54
N ALA A 350 13.86 8.14 5.80
CA ALA A 350 13.14 9.42 5.79
C ALA A 350 12.75 9.84 4.36
N GLN A 351 13.53 9.44 3.35
CA GLN A 351 13.36 9.83 1.96
C GLN A 351 12.73 8.72 1.08
N SER A 352 12.59 7.50 1.62
CA SER A 352 12.11 6.36 0.85
C SER A 352 11.21 5.44 1.65
N GLY A 353 10.29 4.76 0.95
CA GLY A 353 9.69 3.51 1.42
C GLY A 353 10.71 2.37 1.40
N ALA A 354 10.28 1.19 1.80
CA ALA A 354 11.14 0.03 1.92
C ALA A 354 11.14 -0.87 0.66
N PHE A 355 11.02 -0.27 -0.50
CA PHE A 355 11.23 -0.90 -1.81
C PHE A 355 11.86 0.13 -2.75
N GLY A 356 12.34 -0.32 -3.91
CA GLY A 356 12.96 0.61 -4.85
C GLY A 356 13.16 0.00 -6.22
N THR A 357 13.65 0.84 -7.13
CA THR A 357 14.01 0.46 -8.50
C THR A 357 15.51 0.60 -8.70
N ILE A 358 16.08 -0.33 -9.43
CA ILE A 358 17.46 -0.28 -9.90
C ILE A 358 17.49 -0.40 -11.43
N HIS A 359 18.24 0.48 -12.07
CA HIS A 359 18.51 0.49 -13.50
C HIS A 359 19.88 -0.09 -13.79
N PHE A 360 20.05 -0.71 -14.95
CA PHE A 360 21.34 -1.17 -15.50
C PHE A 360 21.47 -0.69 -16.94
N ASP A 361 22.60 -0.05 -17.26
CA ASP A 361 22.84 0.51 -18.61
C ASP A 361 22.97 -0.58 -19.70
N THR A 362 23.29 -1.83 -19.30
CA THR A 362 23.66 -2.94 -20.22
C THR A 362 22.54 -3.94 -20.50
N ILE A 363 21.37 -3.82 -19.84
CA ILE A 363 20.27 -4.77 -20.03
C ILE A 363 18.90 -4.08 -19.87
N GLU A 364 17.99 -4.36 -20.80
CA GLU A 364 16.62 -3.90 -20.74
C GLU A 364 15.86 -4.52 -19.53
N PRO A 365 15.04 -3.74 -18.81
CA PRO A 365 14.35 -4.24 -17.61
C PRO A 365 13.48 -5.47 -17.85
N GLY A 366 12.76 -5.53 -18.97
CA GLY A 366 11.95 -6.69 -19.34
C GLY A 366 12.79 -7.95 -19.51
N LYS A 367 13.91 -7.86 -20.25
CA LYS A 367 14.83 -8.99 -20.46
C LYS A 367 15.45 -9.47 -19.15
N LEU A 368 15.79 -8.55 -18.25
CA LEU A 368 16.30 -8.90 -16.92
C LEU A 368 15.23 -9.61 -16.09
N GLY A 369 14.01 -9.06 -16.05
CA GLY A 369 12.88 -9.67 -15.33
C GLY A 369 12.56 -11.09 -15.84
N ASP A 370 12.51 -11.29 -17.16
CA ASP A 370 12.27 -12.60 -17.79
C ASP A 370 13.38 -13.59 -17.46
N ALA A 371 14.63 -13.16 -17.47
CA ALA A 371 15.78 -14.01 -17.13
C ALA A 371 15.77 -14.40 -15.64
N LEU A 372 15.45 -13.46 -14.75
CA LEU A 372 15.33 -13.73 -13.31
C LEU A 372 14.22 -14.74 -13.03
N LEU A 373 13.06 -14.60 -13.69
CA LEU A 373 11.94 -15.53 -13.51
C LEU A 373 12.26 -16.91 -14.10
N SER A 374 12.70 -16.97 -15.37
CA SER A 374 12.84 -18.24 -16.09
C SER A 374 14.03 -19.08 -15.64
N LYS A 375 15.16 -18.45 -15.22
CA LYS A 375 16.38 -19.18 -14.85
C LYS A 375 16.54 -19.37 -13.34
N TYR A 376 15.99 -18.44 -12.54
CA TYR A 376 16.25 -18.41 -11.10
C TYR A 376 14.99 -18.49 -10.24
N ASN A 377 13.79 -18.54 -10.86
CA ASN A 377 12.50 -18.48 -10.17
C ASN A 377 12.39 -17.24 -9.24
N ILE A 378 12.78 -16.05 -9.73
CA ILE A 378 12.72 -14.80 -9.01
C ILE A 378 11.79 -13.84 -9.75
N PHE A 379 10.68 -13.45 -9.09
CA PHE A 379 9.69 -12.55 -9.68
C PHE A 379 9.92 -11.12 -9.21
N VAL A 380 10.23 -10.22 -10.15
CA VAL A 380 10.37 -8.77 -9.97
C VAL A 380 9.44 -8.03 -10.93
N THR A 381 9.30 -6.70 -10.77
CA THR A 381 8.50 -5.88 -11.69
C THR A 381 9.40 -5.03 -12.57
N PRO A 382 9.48 -5.28 -13.90
CA PRO A 382 10.07 -4.34 -14.83
C PRO A 382 9.28 -3.02 -14.84
N ILE A 383 9.98 -1.90 -14.76
CA ILE A 383 9.46 -0.54 -14.93
C ILE A 383 10.01 0.01 -16.23
N THR A 384 9.12 0.44 -17.12
CA THR A 384 9.46 1.02 -18.42
C THR A 384 8.62 2.28 -18.62
N ALA A 385 9.09 3.41 -18.13
CA ALA A 385 8.50 4.72 -18.35
C ALA A 385 9.45 5.58 -19.19
N PRO A 386 8.96 6.57 -19.95
CA PRO A 386 9.83 7.41 -20.80
C PRO A 386 10.95 8.11 -20.04
N PHE A 387 10.73 8.40 -18.77
CA PHE A 387 11.65 9.15 -17.89
C PHE A 387 12.36 8.25 -16.85
N LEU A 388 12.00 6.96 -16.77
CA LEU A 388 12.55 6.05 -15.77
C LEU A 388 12.37 4.59 -16.20
N ASN A 389 13.44 3.82 -16.17
CA ASN A 389 13.37 2.37 -16.40
C ASN A 389 14.26 1.60 -15.40
N GLY A 390 13.93 0.33 -15.17
CA GLY A 390 14.65 -0.54 -14.25
C GLY A 390 13.78 -1.69 -13.76
N ILE A 391 14.29 -2.46 -12.82
CA ILE A 391 13.49 -3.47 -12.10
C ILE A 391 13.14 -2.94 -10.71
N ARG A 392 11.84 -2.96 -10.37
CA ARG A 392 11.37 -2.64 -9.04
C ARG A 392 11.42 -3.88 -8.16
N VAL A 393 12.04 -3.75 -7.00
CA VAL A 393 12.25 -4.82 -6.01
C VAL A 393 11.51 -4.46 -4.74
N SER A 394 10.51 -5.24 -4.37
CA SER A 394 9.72 -5.08 -3.16
C SER A 394 9.61 -6.40 -2.39
N ALA A 395 10.50 -6.55 -1.38
CA ALA A 395 10.44 -7.65 -0.40
C ALA A 395 9.23 -7.50 0.54
N ASN A 396 8.93 -8.52 1.32
CA ASN A 396 7.98 -8.44 2.43
C ASN A 396 8.62 -9.01 3.71
N VAL A 397 7.93 -8.92 4.84
CA VAL A 397 8.44 -9.39 6.14
C VAL A 397 8.79 -10.88 6.17
N TYR A 398 8.18 -11.68 5.32
CA TYR A 398 8.47 -13.10 5.18
C TYR A 398 9.72 -13.39 4.30
N THR A 399 10.26 -12.38 3.60
CA THR A 399 11.48 -12.53 2.80
C THR A 399 12.72 -12.59 3.71
N SER A 400 13.60 -13.56 3.49
CA SER A 400 14.85 -13.72 4.24
C SER A 400 16.01 -12.94 3.63
N THR A 401 17.06 -12.72 4.43
CA THR A 401 18.34 -12.19 3.93
C THR A 401 18.99 -13.12 2.90
N ALA A 402 18.92 -14.44 3.10
CA ALA A 402 19.43 -15.41 2.16
C ALA A 402 18.73 -15.32 0.78
N GLU A 403 17.43 -15.07 0.74
CA GLU A 403 16.68 -14.87 -0.49
C GLU A 403 17.07 -13.55 -1.18
N ILE A 404 17.32 -12.49 -0.44
CA ILE A 404 17.86 -11.24 -0.99
C ILE A 404 19.28 -11.47 -1.57
N ASP A 405 20.13 -12.25 -0.90
CA ASP A 405 21.45 -12.58 -1.40
C ASP A 405 21.39 -13.44 -2.67
N ARG A 406 20.44 -14.39 -2.75
CA ARG A 406 20.14 -15.18 -3.95
C ARG A 406 19.71 -14.27 -5.11
N PHE A 407 18.84 -13.30 -4.86
CA PHE A 407 18.44 -12.32 -5.85
C PHE A 407 19.64 -11.52 -6.37
N CYS A 408 20.47 -10.98 -5.48
CA CYS A 408 21.65 -10.22 -5.88
C CYS A 408 22.61 -11.06 -6.72
N GLY A 409 22.90 -12.31 -6.33
CA GLY A 409 23.74 -13.23 -7.10
C GLY A 409 23.17 -13.53 -8.49
N ALA A 410 21.86 -13.70 -8.61
CA ALA A 410 21.19 -13.90 -9.89
C ALA A 410 21.30 -12.68 -10.81
N VAL A 411 21.16 -11.46 -10.27
CA VAL A 411 21.36 -10.21 -11.01
C VAL A 411 22.80 -10.08 -11.48
N GLU A 412 23.77 -10.27 -10.58
CA GLU A 412 25.22 -10.20 -10.88
C GLU A 412 25.64 -11.20 -11.97
N ALA A 413 24.99 -12.38 -12.04
CA ALA A 413 25.25 -13.39 -13.06
C ALA A 413 24.54 -13.12 -14.40
N THR A 414 23.50 -12.26 -14.40
CA THR A 414 22.68 -12.01 -15.59
C THR A 414 23.04 -10.70 -16.28
N VAL A 415 23.41 -9.66 -15.51
CA VAL A 415 23.78 -8.35 -16.06
C VAL A 415 25.13 -8.47 -16.78
N PRO A 416 25.21 -8.15 -18.08
CA PRO A 416 26.47 -8.19 -18.81
C PRO A 416 27.50 -7.24 -18.18
N ARG A 417 28.74 -7.72 -18.07
CA ARG A 417 29.86 -6.84 -17.69
C ARG A 417 30.11 -5.88 -18.86
N ALA A 418 30.18 -4.59 -18.57
CA ALA A 418 30.51 -3.58 -19.55
C ALA A 418 31.95 -3.72 -20.06
#